data_ddfa1db5454e4587fc0083578b9f1ba9
#
_entry.id   ddfa1db5454e4587fc0083578b9f1ba9
#
_cell.length_a   1.000
_cell.length_b   1.000
_cell.length_c   1.000
_cell.angle_alpha   90.00
_cell.angle_beta   90.00
_cell.angle_gamma   90.00
#
_symmetry.space_group_name_H-M   'P 1'
#
loop_
_entity.id
_entity.type
_entity.pdbx_description
1 polymer ?
#
loop_
_entity_poly.entity_id
_entity_poly.type
_entity_poly.pdbx_seq_one_letter_code
_entity_poly.pdbx_strand_id
1 'polypeptide(L)'
;LYHYQIVQKIDQSTAQSLNTLSSVESVPAARGIITDRDGDVLVGNRTQYQVTLDLDKMGDAAAQGAAVEQLIEICREHDIVWTDTELPISAEAPYVFTGENTYTYVDSDSGETKATRLGRLCDAMKWEKSADAADLLGQMAETFGLTERSEGEQRDALGVLYSCYLRKKEILWTDYVFVSDVDISFISVVKERSLPGVSIDPVSVRAYPQPYAAHLLGRVGLITAENWDTGENYKAQGYSMDDSVGQSGVEYAFEAYLKGSPGERTITVDKEGNTVSVEDTVAARAGDTVALTLDGGLQAAAEDALAEYVPQLNNSTGGGAAVAIDVHTGGVLA
;
A
#
# COMPACT_ATOMS: atom_id res chain seq x y z
N LEU A 1 -50.53 25.16 11.33
CA LEU A 1 -49.82 23.97 11.79
C LEU A 1 -49.01 23.32 10.64
N TYR A 2 -49.62 23.13 9.46
CA TYR A 2 -48.95 22.52 8.29
C TYR A 2 -47.81 23.38 7.75
N HIS A 3 -47.98 24.68 7.71
CA HIS A 3 -46.95 25.62 7.27
C HIS A 3 -45.75 25.68 8.22
N TYR A 4 -46.00 25.58 9.53
CA TYR A 4 -44.95 25.58 10.56
C TYR A 4 -44.09 24.31 10.54
N GLN A 5 -44.68 23.16 10.26
CA GLN A 5 -43.96 21.89 10.17
C GLN A 5 -43.08 21.77 8.92
N ILE A 6 -43.52 22.35 7.78
CA ILE A 6 -42.77 22.31 6.52
C ILE A 6 -41.59 23.32 6.59
N VAL A 7 -41.80 24.52 7.11
CA VAL A 7 -40.79 25.56 7.22
C VAL A 7 -39.70 25.13 8.23
N GLN A 8 -40.07 24.54 9.38
CA GLN A 8 -39.09 24.02 10.31
C GLN A 8 -38.28 22.84 9.76
N LYS A 9 -38.87 21.93 8.98
CA LYS A 9 -38.13 20.86 8.33
C LYS A 9 -37.19 21.36 7.24
N ILE A 10 -37.57 22.37 6.48
CA ILE A 10 -36.74 22.98 5.45
C ILE A 10 -35.57 23.73 6.11
N ASP A 11 -35.83 24.50 7.18
CA ASP A 11 -34.81 25.24 7.91
C ASP A 11 -33.80 24.29 8.61
N GLN A 12 -34.25 23.18 9.18
CA GLN A 12 -33.37 22.20 9.79
C GLN A 12 -32.53 21.44 8.76
N SER A 13 -33.09 21.06 7.61
CA SER A 13 -32.30 20.41 6.55
C SER A 13 -31.32 21.36 5.90
N THR A 14 -31.70 22.62 5.70
CA THR A 14 -30.82 23.67 5.15
C THR A 14 -29.72 24.07 6.17
N ALA A 15 -30.06 24.16 7.47
CA ALA A 15 -29.08 24.44 8.53
C ALA A 15 -28.11 23.25 8.74
N GLN A 16 -28.59 22.03 8.57
CA GLN A 16 -27.76 20.84 8.62
C GLN A 16 -26.80 20.74 7.44
N SER A 17 -27.27 21.06 6.21
CA SER A 17 -26.43 21.07 5.01
C SER A 17 -25.36 22.17 5.00
N LEU A 18 -25.56 23.26 5.75
CA LEU A 18 -24.59 24.34 5.90
C LEU A 18 -23.47 24.02 6.92
N ASN A 19 -23.63 22.96 7.70
CA ASN A 19 -22.73 22.60 8.80
C ASN A 19 -21.95 21.29 8.58
N THR A 20 -22.16 20.63 7.44
CA THR A 20 -21.53 19.36 7.13
C THR A 20 -20.84 19.42 5.77
N LEU A 21 -19.71 18.74 5.66
CA LEU A 21 -18.99 18.52 4.41
C LEU A 21 -19.18 17.05 4.03
N SER A 22 -19.53 16.80 2.77
CA SER A 22 -19.65 15.43 2.24
C SER A 22 -18.53 15.20 1.24
N SER A 23 -17.83 14.08 1.42
CA SER A 23 -16.83 13.57 0.48
C SER A 23 -17.29 12.21 -0.06
N VAL A 24 -16.95 11.94 -1.32
CA VAL A 24 -17.17 10.62 -1.91
C VAL A 24 -15.84 9.86 -1.88
N GLU A 25 -15.87 8.69 -1.29
CA GLU A 25 -14.74 7.79 -1.20
C GLU A 25 -14.97 6.56 -2.07
N SER A 26 -13.94 6.10 -2.79
CA SER A 26 -13.98 4.86 -3.55
C SER A 26 -13.87 3.66 -2.61
N VAL A 27 -14.79 2.70 -2.74
CA VAL A 27 -14.76 1.43 -2.01
C VAL A 27 -14.14 0.38 -2.92
N PRO A 28 -12.93 -0.13 -2.62
CA PRO A 28 -12.28 -1.11 -3.47
C PRO A 28 -13.12 -2.37 -3.66
N ALA A 29 -13.13 -2.90 -4.88
CA ALA A 29 -13.76 -4.18 -5.17
C ALA A 29 -12.80 -5.34 -4.90
N ALA A 30 -13.33 -6.47 -4.47
CA ALA A 30 -12.54 -7.70 -4.40
C ALA A 30 -12.18 -8.16 -5.81
N ARG A 31 -10.90 -8.51 -6.03
CA ARG A 31 -10.43 -9.09 -7.29
C ARG A 31 -11.02 -10.50 -7.47
N GLY A 32 -11.38 -10.90 -8.69
CA GLY A 32 -11.86 -12.22 -9.03
C GLY A 32 -10.86 -13.32 -8.66
N ILE A 33 -11.33 -14.52 -8.40
CA ILE A 33 -10.47 -15.67 -8.07
C ILE A 33 -10.06 -16.43 -9.34
N ILE A 34 -8.93 -17.16 -9.24
CA ILE A 34 -8.48 -18.08 -10.30
C ILE A 34 -8.54 -19.47 -9.73
N THR A 35 -9.22 -20.38 -10.44
CA THR A 35 -9.34 -21.78 -10.04
C THR A 35 -8.71 -22.71 -11.08
N ASP A 36 -8.41 -23.90 -10.68
CA ASP A 36 -8.10 -24.98 -11.61
C ASP A 36 -9.39 -25.56 -12.25
N ARG A 37 -9.24 -26.63 -13.02
CA ARG A 37 -10.36 -27.30 -13.71
C ARG A 37 -11.38 -27.93 -12.77
N ASP A 38 -10.98 -28.28 -11.56
CA ASP A 38 -11.81 -28.94 -10.55
C ASP A 38 -12.45 -27.93 -9.59
N GLY A 39 -12.11 -26.66 -9.72
CA GLY A 39 -12.63 -25.56 -8.90
C GLY A 39 -11.78 -25.25 -7.68
N ASP A 40 -10.61 -25.89 -7.54
CA ASP A 40 -9.69 -25.60 -6.47
C ASP A 40 -9.03 -24.23 -6.66
N VAL A 41 -8.96 -23.45 -5.59
CA VAL A 41 -8.46 -22.06 -5.65
C VAL A 41 -6.94 -22.05 -5.81
N LEU A 42 -6.49 -21.55 -6.95
CA LEU A 42 -5.08 -21.30 -7.26
C LEU A 42 -4.65 -19.92 -6.81
N VAL A 43 -5.51 -18.93 -7.03
CA VAL A 43 -5.28 -17.55 -6.59
C VAL A 43 -6.58 -16.97 -6.03
N GLY A 44 -6.51 -16.52 -4.81
CA GLY A 44 -7.65 -15.94 -4.10
C GLY A 44 -7.31 -14.59 -3.47
N ASN A 45 -8.15 -14.18 -2.54
CA ASN A 45 -7.94 -12.99 -1.73
C ASN A 45 -7.97 -13.39 -0.26
N ARG A 46 -7.15 -12.76 0.55
CA ARG A 46 -7.24 -12.84 2.01
C ARG A 46 -7.33 -11.46 2.62
N THR A 47 -8.04 -11.36 3.71
CA THR A 47 -8.05 -10.13 4.51
C THR A 47 -6.79 -10.11 5.36
N GLN A 48 -6.08 -8.99 5.34
CA GLN A 48 -5.04 -8.66 6.30
C GLN A 48 -5.36 -7.32 6.94
N TYR A 49 -4.68 -7.00 8.04
CA TYR A 49 -4.79 -5.70 8.67
C TYR A 49 -3.51 -4.92 8.41
N GLN A 50 -3.66 -3.64 8.15
CA GLN A 50 -2.56 -2.70 8.04
C GLN A 50 -2.74 -1.56 9.04
N VAL A 51 -1.63 -1.01 9.49
CA VAL A 51 -1.59 0.19 10.30
C VAL A 51 -1.17 1.35 9.43
N THR A 52 -2.00 2.38 9.38
CA THR A 52 -1.76 3.60 8.60
C THR A 52 -1.59 4.80 9.51
N LEU A 53 -0.80 5.78 9.06
CA LEU A 53 -0.47 6.98 9.81
C LEU A 53 -0.96 8.23 9.09
N ASP A 54 -1.77 9.02 9.78
CA ASP A 54 -2.25 10.34 9.37
C ASP A 54 -1.64 11.42 10.27
N LEU A 55 -0.61 12.10 9.77
CA LEU A 55 0.10 13.15 10.53
C LEU A 55 -0.79 14.31 10.93
N ASP A 56 -1.84 14.62 10.15
CA ASP A 56 -2.73 15.76 10.45
C ASP A 56 -3.55 15.51 11.73
N LYS A 57 -3.80 14.25 12.05
CA LYS A 57 -4.51 13.84 13.26
C LYS A 57 -3.59 13.62 14.46
N MET A 58 -2.26 13.57 14.27
CA MET A 58 -1.30 13.35 15.35
C MET A 58 -0.98 14.61 16.18
N GLY A 59 -1.35 15.80 15.71
CA GLY A 59 -1.05 17.06 16.36
C GLY A 59 0.22 17.74 15.86
N ASP A 60 0.97 18.38 16.76
CA ASP A 60 2.22 19.06 16.40
C ASP A 60 3.39 18.09 16.16
N ALA A 61 4.53 18.61 15.70
CA ALA A 61 5.68 17.78 15.35
C ALA A 61 6.20 16.94 16.54
N ALA A 62 6.19 17.45 17.76
CA ALA A 62 6.63 16.72 18.94
C ALA A 62 5.65 15.59 19.28
N ALA A 63 4.34 15.81 19.15
CA ALA A 63 3.31 14.79 19.33
C ALA A 63 3.42 13.70 18.25
N GLN A 64 3.73 14.07 16.99
CA GLN A 64 4.00 13.13 15.90
C GLN A 64 5.20 12.24 16.21
N GLY A 65 6.31 12.84 16.68
CA GLY A 65 7.50 12.11 17.10
C GLY A 65 7.19 11.09 18.20
N ALA A 66 6.49 11.53 19.26
CA ALA A 66 6.12 10.67 20.38
C ALA A 66 5.18 9.53 19.97
N ALA A 67 4.22 9.77 19.08
CA ALA A 67 3.29 8.73 18.62
C ALA A 67 4.00 7.66 17.76
N VAL A 68 4.87 8.08 16.83
CA VAL A 68 5.66 7.17 15.98
C VAL A 68 6.62 6.35 16.83
N GLU A 69 7.28 6.96 17.81
CA GLU A 69 8.18 6.26 18.70
C GLU A 69 7.49 5.14 19.48
N GLN A 70 6.33 5.46 20.12
CA GLN A 70 5.55 4.47 20.84
C GLN A 70 5.11 3.31 19.93
N LEU A 71 4.79 3.61 18.68
CA LEU A 71 4.40 2.59 17.71
C LEU A 71 5.59 1.69 17.31
N ILE A 72 6.77 2.25 17.15
CA ILE A 72 8.01 1.50 16.89
C ILE A 72 8.36 0.61 18.10
N GLU A 73 8.18 1.10 19.33
CA GLU A 73 8.40 0.33 20.55
C GLU A 73 7.49 -0.92 20.58
N ILE A 74 6.19 -0.76 20.25
CA ILE A 74 5.26 -1.88 20.14
C ILE A 74 5.72 -2.87 19.05
N CYS A 75 6.20 -2.38 17.90
CA CYS A 75 6.73 -3.26 16.85
C CYS A 75 7.93 -4.08 17.34
N ARG A 76 8.85 -3.49 18.08
CA ARG A 76 10.00 -4.20 18.67
C ARG A 76 9.58 -5.24 19.71
N GLU A 77 8.58 -4.94 20.55
CA GLU A 77 8.02 -5.88 21.53
C GLU A 77 7.37 -7.11 20.88
N HIS A 78 6.87 -6.96 19.65
CA HIS A 78 6.17 -8.01 18.89
C HIS A 78 6.96 -8.61 17.75
N ASP A 79 8.27 -8.28 17.60
CA ASP A 79 9.14 -8.72 16.50
C ASP A 79 8.57 -8.38 15.10
N ILE A 80 7.90 -7.23 14.98
CA ILE A 80 7.30 -6.76 13.74
C ILE A 80 8.22 -5.76 13.06
N VAL A 81 8.46 -5.97 11.76
CA VAL A 81 9.25 -5.08 10.91
C VAL A 81 8.33 -4.04 10.30
N TRP A 82 8.65 -2.76 10.48
CA TRP A 82 7.93 -1.64 9.88
C TRP A 82 8.60 -1.16 8.58
N THR A 83 7.88 -0.36 7.83
CA THR A 83 8.39 0.23 6.58
C THR A 83 9.14 1.54 6.89
N ASP A 84 10.42 1.59 6.53
CA ASP A 84 11.30 2.75 6.71
C ASP A 84 12.40 2.78 5.65
N THR A 85 12.06 2.90 4.39
CA THR A 85 13.05 2.77 3.31
C THR A 85 13.28 4.05 2.51
N GLU A 86 12.54 5.12 2.79
CA GLU A 86 12.55 6.31 1.95
C GLU A 86 13.52 7.40 2.41
N LEU A 87 13.90 7.43 3.69
CA LEU A 87 14.90 8.40 4.18
C LEU A 87 16.28 8.04 3.59
N PRO A 88 16.90 8.93 2.79
CA PRO A 88 18.17 8.63 2.13
C PRO A 88 19.38 8.76 3.07
N ILE A 89 19.29 8.14 4.22
CA ILE A 89 20.34 8.03 5.25
C ILE A 89 20.40 6.57 5.69
N SER A 90 21.62 6.04 5.87
CA SER A 90 21.83 4.65 6.32
C SER A 90 21.00 4.32 7.57
N ALA A 91 20.55 3.06 7.67
CA ALA A 91 19.80 2.59 8.84
C ALA A 91 20.65 2.43 10.08
N GLU A 92 21.94 2.15 9.90
CA GLU A 92 22.91 1.90 10.97
C GLU A 92 24.05 2.92 10.94
N ALA A 93 24.65 3.16 12.11
CA ALA A 93 25.84 4.01 12.24
C ALA A 93 27.09 3.35 11.58
N PRO A 94 27.98 4.13 10.97
CA PRO A 94 27.92 5.58 10.86
C PRO A 94 26.85 6.06 9.90
N TYR A 95 26.08 7.09 10.30
CA TYR A 95 25.01 7.64 9.45
C TYR A 95 25.60 8.42 8.30
N VAL A 96 25.28 7.97 7.09
CA VAL A 96 25.73 8.58 5.83
C VAL A 96 24.59 8.68 4.85
N PHE A 97 24.63 9.66 3.96
CA PHE A 97 23.67 9.75 2.87
C PHE A 97 23.85 8.61 1.88
N THR A 98 22.74 7.95 1.48
CA THR A 98 22.73 6.73 0.66
C THR A 98 22.55 7.00 -0.83
N GLY A 99 22.42 8.25 -1.27
CA GLY A 99 22.21 8.62 -2.67
C GLY A 99 23.34 9.47 -3.24
N GLU A 100 23.51 9.43 -4.57
CA GLU A 100 24.48 10.29 -5.27
C GLU A 100 24.12 11.78 -5.18
N ASN A 101 22.82 12.10 -5.10
CA ASN A 101 22.29 13.46 -5.05
C ASN A 101 21.50 13.67 -3.76
N THR A 102 22.10 14.32 -2.78
CA THR A 102 21.48 14.50 -1.47
C THR A 102 20.34 15.53 -1.51
N TYR A 103 20.62 16.75 -1.92
CA TYR A 103 19.65 17.86 -1.86
C TYR A 103 19.21 18.39 -3.21
N THR A 104 20.04 18.26 -4.24
CA THR A 104 19.77 18.72 -5.59
C THR A 104 20.30 17.74 -6.62
N TYR A 105 19.67 17.69 -7.79
CA TYR A 105 20.12 16.92 -8.95
C TYR A 105 19.97 17.75 -10.23
N VAL A 106 20.70 17.37 -11.27
CA VAL A 106 20.55 17.97 -12.59
C VAL A 106 19.56 17.12 -13.39
N ASP A 107 18.48 17.73 -13.79
CA ASP A 107 17.46 17.09 -14.60
C ASP A 107 18.01 16.81 -16.00
N SER A 108 17.95 15.56 -16.44
CA SER A 108 18.55 15.12 -17.70
C SER A 108 17.91 15.72 -18.95
N ASP A 109 16.64 16.09 -18.87
CA ASP A 109 15.86 16.58 -20.01
C ASP A 109 15.97 18.09 -20.17
N SER A 110 15.93 18.83 -19.06
CA SER A 110 16.00 20.30 -19.06
C SER A 110 17.39 20.87 -18.80
N GLY A 111 18.30 20.07 -18.22
CA GLY A 111 19.62 20.54 -17.76
C GLY A 111 19.56 21.48 -16.55
N GLU A 112 18.40 21.67 -15.95
CA GLU A 112 18.19 22.54 -14.78
C GLU A 112 18.53 21.80 -13.48
N THR A 113 19.03 22.55 -12.50
CA THR A 113 19.23 22.02 -11.14
C THR A 113 17.91 22.04 -10.39
N LYS A 114 17.41 20.86 -10.01
CA LYS A 114 16.17 20.65 -9.25
C LYS A 114 16.47 20.14 -7.84
N ALA A 115 15.59 20.49 -6.88
CA ALA A 115 15.70 19.95 -5.53
C ALA A 115 15.23 18.49 -5.49
N THR A 116 15.95 17.63 -4.76
CA THR A 116 15.52 16.26 -4.42
C THR A 116 14.32 16.31 -3.47
N ARG A 117 13.72 15.15 -3.18
CA ARG A 117 12.67 15.03 -2.16
C ARG A 117 13.17 15.53 -0.79
N LEU A 118 14.35 15.09 -0.37
CA LEU A 118 14.97 15.55 0.87
C LEU A 118 15.25 17.07 0.83
N GLY A 119 15.79 17.58 -0.28
CA GLY A 119 16.05 19.02 -0.45
C GLY A 119 14.79 19.87 -0.30
N ARG A 120 13.67 19.45 -0.90
CA ARG A 120 12.37 20.16 -0.75
C ARG A 120 11.83 20.09 0.68
N LEU A 121 12.01 18.96 1.36
CA LEU A 121 11.58 18.84 2.76
C LEU A 121 12.42 19.70 3.68
N CYS A 122 13.75 19.75 3.51
CA CYS A 122 14.62 20.66 4.27
C CYS A 122 14.18 22.13 4.11
N ASP A 123 13.87 22.55 2.88
CA ASP A 123 13.38 23.92 2.62
C ASP A 123 12.03 24.17 3.32
N ALA A 124 11.11 23.22 3.29
CA ALA A 124 9.80 23.33 3.93
C ALA A 124 9.87 23.38 5.46
N MET A 125 10.77 22.60 6.06
CA MET A 125 10.97 22.49 7.51
C MET A 125 12.00 23.50 8.04
N LYS A 126 12.70 24.21 7.16
CA LYS A 126 13.77 25.16 7.46
C LYS A 126 14.99 24.51 8.14
N TRP A 127 15.29 23.26 7.78
CA TRP A 127 16.50 22.59 8.22
C TRP A 127 17.69 23.01 7.37
N GLU A 128 18.86 23.16 7.99
CA GLU A 128 20.11 23.39 7.26
C GLU A 128 20.50 22.15 6.44
N LYS A 129 20.86 22.38 5.18
CA LYS A 129 21.35 21.33 4.28
C LYS A 129 22.81 20.99 4.63
N SER A 130 22.99 20.22 5.71
CA SER A 130 24.32 19.79 6.16
C SER A 130 24.94 18.78 5.20
N ALA A 131 26.29 18.79 5.09
CA ALA A 131 27.03 17.74 4.41
C ALA A 131 27.13 16.47 5.24
N ASP A 132 26.89 16.56 6.55
CA ASP A 132 26.85 15.44 7.49
C ASP A 132 25.42 14.97 7.74
N ALA A 133 25.18 13.68 7.57
CA ALA A 133 23.88 13.09 7.79
C ALA A 133 23.48 13.08 9.28
N ALA A 134 24.46 12.97 10.20
CA ALA A 134 24.21 13.02 11.63
C ALA A 134 23.72 14.41 12.09
N ASP A 135 24.28 15.47 11.52
CA ASP A 135 23.81 16.85 11.79
C ASP A 135 22.36 17.04 11.35
N LEU A 136 22.00 16.52 10.18
CA LEU A 136 20.63 16.59 9.69
C LEU A 136 19.68 15.81 10.58
N LEU A 137 20.04 14.58 10.98
CA LEU A 137 19.25 13.78 11.93
C LEU A 137 19.06 14.51 13.26
N GLY A 138 20.09 15.20 13.76
CA GLY A 138 19.98 16.03 14.97
C GLY A 138 18.94 17.14 14.84
N GLN A 139 18.95 17.89 13.74
CA GLN A 139 17.94 18.95 13.47
C GLN A 139 16.51 18.37 13.35
N MET A 140 16.39 17.22 12.69
CA MET A 140 15.11 16.53 12.61
C MET A 140 14.66 16.07 14.00
N ALA A 141 15.54 15.48 14.81
CA ALA A 141 15.23 15.03 16.17
C ALA A 141 14.80 16.20 17.08
N GLU A 142 15.43 17.37 16.97
CA GLU A 142 14.97 18.59 17.67
C GLU A 142 13.54 18.97 17.25
N THR A 143 13.25 18.95 15.95
CA THR A 143 11.93 19.31 15.42
C THR A 143 10.83 18.39 15.95
N PHE A 144 11.10 17.09 16.05
CA PHE A 144 10.13 16.07 16.45
C PHE A 144 10.22 15.67 17.93
N GLY A 145 11.02 16.39 18.73
CA GLY A 145 11.12 16.15 20.18
C GLY A 145 11.76 14.81 20.57
N LEU A 146 12.69 14.30 19.74
CA LEU A 146 13.32 12.98 19.91
C LEU A 146 14.77 13.06 20.48
N THR A 147 15.23 14.22 20.93
CA THR A 147 16.62 14.46 21.35
C THR A 147 17.08 13.63 22.54
N GLU A 148 16.15 13.18 23.39
CA GLU A 148 16.46 12.35 24.57
C GLU A 148 16.64 10.86 24.23
N ARG A 149 16.49 10.48 22.97
CA ARG A 149 16.60 9.09 22.50
C ARG A 149 17.99 8.77 21.97
N SER A 150 18.33 7.49 21.92
CA SER A 150 19.54 7.03 21.26
C SER A 150 19.51 7.35 19.76
N GLU A 151 20.67 7.52 19.14
CA GLU A 151 20.76 7.84 17.71
C GLU A 151 20.03 6.83 16.82
N GLY A 152 20.05 5.54 17.17
CA GLY A 152 19.33 4.51 16.43
C GLY A 152 17.81 4.66 16.54
N GLU A 153 17.30 4.93 17.74
CA GLU A 153 15.86 5.19 17.94
C GLU A 153 15.41 6.46 17.23
N GLN A 154 16.23 7.49 17.25
CA GLN A 154 15.99 8.71 16.48
C GLN A 154 15.88 8.39 14.98
N ARG A 155 16.89 7.66 14.44
CA ARG A 155 16.93 7.31 13.01
C ARG A 155 15.68 6.53 12.57
N ASP A 156 15.26 5.55 13.35
CA ASP A 156 14.08 4.73 13.07
C ASP A 156 12.80 5.60 13.01
N ALA A 157 12.56 6.40 14.05
CA ALA A 157 11.39 7.29 14.11
C ALA A 157 11.41 8.34 13.00
N LEU A 158 12.58 8.94 12.73
CA LEU A 158 12.76 9.94 11.68
C LEU A 158 12.57 9.37 10.27
N GLY A 159 12.92 8.11 10.04
CA GLY A 159 12.65 7.42 8.79
C GLY A 159 11.16 7.29 8.50
N VAL A 160 10.40 6.89 9.49
CA VAL A 160 8.92 6.80 9.40
C VAL A 160 8.30 8.18 9.19
N LEU A 161 8.69 9.17 10.00
CA LEU A 161 8.18 10.55 9.87
C LEU A 161 8.50 11.16 8.51
N TYR A 162 9.72 10.95 8.01
CA TYR A 162 10.11 11.38 6.66
C TYR A 162 9.20 10.78 5.60
N SER A 163 8.95 9.48 5.64
CA SER A 163 8.09 8.76 4.72
C SER A 163 6.63 9.28 4.78
N CYS A 164 6.12 9.54 5.99
CA CYS A 164 4.81 10.15 6.17
C CYS A 164 4.74 11.56 5.53
N TYR A 165 5.76 12.40 5.74
CA TYR A 165 5.81 13.73 5.14
C TYR A 165 5.91 13.70 3.62
N LEU A 166 6.63 12.74 3.04
CA LEU A 166 6.67 12.55 1.60
C LEU A 166 5.29 12.20 1.05
N ARG A 167 4.58 11.25 1.68
CA ARG A 167 3.21 10.91 1.28
C ARG A 167 2.30 12.12 1.30
N LYS A 168 2.33 12.89 2.36
CA LYS A 168 1.52 14.11 2.52
C LYS A 168 1.83 15.18 1.47
N LYS A 169 3.10 15.33 1.04
CA LYS A 169 3.53 16.41 0.14
C LYS A 169 3.51 16.05 -1.33
N GLU A 170 3.81 14.81 -1.67
CA GLU A 170 4.03 14.37 -3.06
C GLU A 170 2.94 13.40 -3.55
N ILE A 171 2.32 12.63 -2.66
CA ILE A 171 1.27 11.67 -2.97
C ILE A 171 0.05 12.01 -2.10
N LEU A 172 -0.64 13.07 -2.45
CA LEU A 172 -1.68 13.76 -1.67
C LEU A 172 -2.91 12.91 -1.27
N TRP A 173 -2.98 11.63 -1.63
CA TRP A 173 -4.24 10.87 -1.60
C TRP A 173 -4.21 9.61 -0.74
N THR A 174 -3.06 9.18 -0.24
CA THR A 174 -2.97 7.93 0.53
C THR A 174 -2.22 8.12 1.84
N ASP A 175 -2.79 7.60 2.92
CA ASP A 175 -2.12 7.52 4.20
C ASP A 175 -0.87 6.63 4.10
N TYR A 176 0.12 6.91 4.93
CA TYR A 176 1.32 6.11 4.97
C TYR A 176 1.05 4.76 5.64
N VAL A 177 1.27 3.66 4.91
CA VAL A 177 1.20 2.32 5.47
C VAL A 177 2.49 2.04 6.26
N PHE A 178 2.39 2.08 7.58
CA PHE A 178 3.50 1.85 8.50
C PHE A 178 3.87 0.37 8.58
N VAL A 179 2.88 -0.50 8.74
CA VAL A 179 3.05 -1.95 8.77
C VAL A 179 1.80 -2.64 8.23
N SER A 180 1.99 -3.77 7.59
CA SER A 180 0.92 -4.60 7.04
C SER A 180 1.05 -6.04 7.50
N ASP A 181 -0.05 -6.80 7.36
CA ASP A 181 -0.15 -8.22 7.75
C ASP A 181 0.06 -8.47 9.24
N VAL A 182 -0.51 -7.57 10.05
CA VAL A 182 -0.42 -7.66 11.51
C VAL A 182 -1.50 -8.56 12.10
N ASP A 183 -1.18 -9.22 13.19
CA ASP A 183 -2.09 -10.12 13.89
C ASP A 183 -3.00 -9.37 14.90
N ILE A 184 -3.98 -10.11 15.44
CA ILE A 184 -4.95 -9.55 16.39
C ILE A 184 -4.29 -9.12 17.70
N SER A 185 -3.19 -9.75 18.11
CA SER A 185 -2.49 -9.40 19.35
C SER A 185 -1.85 -8.03 19.25
N PHE A 186 -1.15 -7.77 18.15
CA PHE A 186 -0.59 -6.46 17.84
C PHE A 186 -1.66 -5.37 17.71
N ILE A 187 -2.75 -5.67 16.99
CA ILE A 187 -3.89 -4.75 16.85
C ILE A 187 -4.45 -4.34 18.21
N SER A 188 -4.58 -5.30 19.14
CA SER A 188 -5.13 -5.03 20.47
C SER A 188 -4.24 -4.06 21.26
N VAL A 189 -2.92 -4.25 21.23
CA VAL A 189 -1.97 -3.38 21.92
C VAL A 189 -1.97 -1.97 21.31
N VAL A 190 -1.95 -1.84 19.98
CA VAL A 190 -2.01 -0.53 19.32
C VAL A 190 -3.30 0.21 19.66
N LYS A 191 -4.46 -0.49 19.70
CA LYS A 191 -5.74 0.09 20.08
C LYS A 191 -5.80 0.51 21.54
N GLU A 192 -5.20 -0.25 22.45
CA GLU A 192 -5.12 0.10 23.87
C GLU A 192 -4.33 1.38 24.11
N ARG A 193 -3.27 1.63 23.34
CA ARG A 193 -2.48 2.86 23.44
C ARG A 193 -3.23 4.09 22.91
N SER A 194 -4.27 3.89 22.10
CA SER A 194 -5.12 4.97 21.56
C SER A 194 -4.31 6.13 20.96
N LEU A 195 -3.31 5.79 20.15
CA LEU A 195 -2.41 6.78 19.53
C LEU A 195 -3.18 7.64 18.51
N PRO A 196 -3.13 8.97 18.61
CA PRO A 196 -3.82 9.83 17.66
C PRO A 196 -3.21 9.68 16.27
N GLY A 197 -4.05 9.71 15.23
CA GLY A 197 -3.62 9.60 13.83
C GLY A 197 -3.14 8.21 13.41
N VAL A 198 -3.29 7.19 14.27
CA VAL A 198 -3.01 5.79 13.94
C VAL A 198 -4.34 5.10 13.64
N SER A 199 -4.47 4.57 12.41
CA SER A 199 -5.64 3.81 11.98
C SER A 199 -5.26 2.35 11.71
N ILE A 200 -6.22 1.45 11.90
CA ILE A 200 -6.05 0.02 11.62
C ILE A 200 -7.18 -0.40 10.70
N ASP A 201 -6.83 -0.72 9.47
CA ASP A 201 -7.78 -0.98 8.39
C ASP A 201 -7.64 -2.41 7.87
N PRO A 202 -8.77 -3.12 7.67
CA PRO A 202 -8.75 -4.38 6.95
C PRO A 202 -8.56 -4.11 5.46
N VAL A 203 -7.58 -4.77 4.85
CA VAL A 203 -7.33 -4.70 3.41
C VAL A 203 -7.38 -6.08 2.78
N SER A 204 -7.87 -6.15 1.56
CA SER A 204 -7.88 -7.38 0.78
C SER A 204 -6.60 -7.48 -0.02
N VAL A 205 -5.82 -8.52 0.21
CA VAL A 205 -4.58 -8.78 -0.53
C VAL A 205 -4.66 -10.06 -1.32
N ARG A 206 -3.91 -10.11 -2.41
CA ARG A 206 -3.83 -11.29 -3.27
C ARG A 206 -3.11 -12.41 -2.55
N ALA A 207 -3.68 -13.62 -2.60
CA ALA A 207 -3.14 -14.80 -1.95
C ALA A 207 -2.95 -15.93 -2.96
N TYR A 208 -1.81 -16.59 -2.88
CA TYR A 208 -1.42 -17.73 -3.70
C TYR A 208 -1.25 -18.95 -2.78
N PRO A 209 -2.35 -19.66 -2.47
CA PRO A 209 -2.32 -20.73 -1.47
C PRO A 209 -1.52 -21.96 -1.92
N GLN A 210 -1.29 -22.10 -3.21
CA GLN A 210 -0.59 -23.24 -3.78
C GLN A 210 0.86 -22.87 -4.16
N PRO A 211 1.86 -23.72 -3.87
CA PRO A 211 3.26 -23.42 -4.12
C PRO A 211 3.72 -23.72 -5.56
N TYR A 212 2.81 -23.93 -6.49
CA TYR A 212 3.10 -24.30 -7.89
C TYR A 212 2.48 -23.34 -8.89
N ALA A 213 2.84 -23.49 -10.17
CA ALA A 213 2.36 -22.71 -11.32
C ALA A 213 2.64 -21.20 -11.23
N ALA A 214 3.57 -20.73 -10.39
CA ALA A 214 3.82 -19.31 -10.15
C ALA A 214 4.09 -18.52 -11.44
N HIS A 215 4.83 -19.10 -12.39
CA HIS A 215 5.15 -18.46 -13.67
C HIS A 215 3.94 -18.34 -14.61
N LEU A 216 2.99 -19.28 -14.51
CA LEU A 216 1.74 -19.27 -15.29
C LEU A 216 0.73 -18.30 -14.67
N LEU A 217 0.51 -18.42 -13.36
CA LEU A 217 -0.44 -17.57 -12.63
C LEU A 217 -0.02 -16.10 -12.68
N GLY A 218 1.28 -15.83 -12.56
CA GLY A 218 1.82 -14.49 -12.57
C GLY A 218 1.67 -13.79 -11.23
N ARG A 219 1.72 -12.46 -11.27
CA ARG A 219 1.65 -11.63 -10.07
C ARG A 219 0.87 -10.35 -10.30
N VAL A 220 0.38 -9.79 -9.20
CA VAL A 220 -0.23 -8.47 -9.11
C VAL A 220 0.77 -7.47 -8.53
N GLY A 221 0.70 -6.23 -8.93
CA GLY A 221 1.52 -5.15 -8.39
C GLY A 221 0.94 -3.78 -8.72
N LEU A 222 1.47 -2.74 -8.09
CA LEU A 222 1.04 -1.36 -8.32
C LEU A 222 1.30 -0.94 -9.77
N ILE A 223 0.47 -0.03 -10.27
CA ILE A 223 0.65 0.60 -11.58
C ILE A 223 1.95 1.41 -11.55
N THR A 224 2.80 1.21 -12.56
CA THR A 224 4.03 2.00 -12.72
C THR A 224 3.73 3.33 -13.39
N ALA A 225 4.56 4.35 -13.13
CA ALA A 225 4.42 5.65 -13.79
C ALA A 225 4.49 5.54 -15.33
N GLU A 226 5.25 4.57 -15.85
CA GLU A 226 5.36 4.29 -17.28
C GLU A 226 4.04 3.78 -17.87
N ASN A 227 3.29 2.96 -17.15
CA ASN A 227 2.05 2.35 -17.61
C ASN A 227 0.81 3.19 -17.25
N TRP A 228 0.98 4.31 -16.53
CA TRP A 228 -0.14 5.14 -16.09
C TRP A 228 -0.83 5.86 -17.25
N ASP A 229 -0.11 6.66 -18.01
CA ASP A 229 -0.61 7.47 -19.13
C ASP A 229 0.04 7.15 -20.50
N THR A 230 1.02 6.26 -20.51
CA THR A 230 1.66 5.67 -21.68
C THR A 230 1.57 4.14 -21.60
N GLY A 231 2.05 3.41 -22.57
CA GLY A 231 1.98 1.95 -22.59
C GLY A 231 0.52 1.47 -22.52
N GLU A 232 0.15 0.76 -21.46
CA GLU A 232 -1.22 0.24 -21.25
C GLU A 232 -2.26 1.34 -21.02
N ASN A 233 -1.82 2.54 -20.64
CA ASN A 233 -2.66 3.69 -20.39
C ASN A 233 -3.83 3.40 -19.41
N TYR A 234 -3.50 2.91 -18.23
CA TYR A 234 -4.48 2.55 -17.19
C TYR A 234 -5.36 3.72 -16.77
N LYS A 235 -4.84 4.95 -16.86
CA LYS A 235 -5.60 6.18 -16.62
C LYS A 235 -6.84 6.27 -17.51
N ALA A 236 -6.69 6.01 -18.82
CA ALA A 236 -7.81 6.05 -19.76
C ALA A 236 -8.80 4.89 -19.54
N GLN A 237 -8.36 3.80 -18.90
CA GLN A 237 -9.19 2.65 -18.54
C GLN A 237 -9.91 2.82 -17.19
N GLY A 238 -9.78 3.99 -16.55
CA GLY A 238 -10.48 4.32 -15.31
C GLY A 238 -9.87 3.72 -14.04
N TYR A 239 -8.57 3.43 -14.06
CA TYR A 239 -7.84 3.05 -12.85
C TYR A 239 -7.42 4.27 -12.05
N SER A 240 -7.19 4.07 -10.75
CA SER A 240 -6.47 5.00 -9.88
C SER A 240 -4.97 4.67 -9.89
N MET A 241 -4.12 5.66 -9.60
CA MET A 241 -2.66 5.47 -9.65
C MET A 241 -2.14 4.47 -8.60
N ASP A 242 -2.89 4.29 -7.52
CA ASP A 242 -2.65 3.37 -6.42
C ASP A 242 -3.30 2.00 -6.60
N ASP A 243 -4.03 1.79 -7.71
CA ASP A 243 -4.60 0.48 -8.02
C ASP A 243 -3.48 -0.56 -8.30
N SER A 244 -3.80 -1.79 -7.93
CA SER A 244 -2.99 -2.97 -8.27
C SER A 244 -3.54 -3.66 -9.51
N VAL A 245 -2.65 -4.00 -10.44
CA VAL A 245 -3.00 -4.66 -11.70
C VAL A 245 -2.18 -5.93 -11.89
N GLY A 246 -2.66 -6.85 -12.69
CA GLY A 246 -1.89 -8.02 -13.14
C GLY A 246 -0.66 -7.57 -13.94
N GLN A 247 0.52 -7.99 -13.52
CA GLN A 247 1.78 -7.63 -14.17
C GLN A 247 2.34 -8.74 -15.06
N SER A 248 1.90 -9.97 -14.88
CA SER A 248 2.36 -11.12 -15.66
C SER A 248 1.36 -12.27 -15.61
N GLY A 249 1.53 -13.25 -16.50
CA GLY A 249 0.78 -14.50 -16.50
C GLY A 249 -0.73 -14.33 -16.68
N VAL A 250 -1.49 -15.22 -16.05
CA VAL A 250 -2.97 -15.22 -16.07
C VAL A 250 -3.51 -13.95 -15.43
N GLU A 251 -2.88 -13.46 -14.37
CA GLU A 251 -3.26 -12.20 -13.71
C GLU A 251 -3.28 -11.03 -14.69
N TYR A 252 -2.28 -10.91 -15.58
CA TYR A 252 -2.22 -9.87 -16.61
C TYR A 252 -3.19 -10.15 -17.76
N ALA A 253 -3.17 -11.38 -18.29
CA ALA A 253 -3.95 -11.74 -19.47
C ALA A 253 -5.48 -11.64 -19.24
N PHE A 254 -5.93 -11.84 -18.01
CA PHE A 254 -7.34 -11.79 -17.62
C PHE A 254 -7.67 -10.60 -16.72
N GLU A 255 -6.85 -9.55 -16.71
CA GLU A 255 -7.05 -8.35 -15.90
C GLU A 255 -8.47 -7.79 -16.04
N ALA A 256 -9.00 -7.69 -17.26
CA ALA A 256 -10.31 -7.13 -17.53
C ALA A 256 -11.49 -7.92 -16.89
N TYR A 257 -11.29 -9.22 -16.63
CA TYR A 257 -12.27 -10.07 -15.95
C TYR A 257 -12.04 -10.10 -14.44
N LEU A 258 -10.78 -10.14 -14.05
CA LEU A 258 -10.39 -10.24 -12.64
C LEU A 258 -10.58 -8.93 -11.88
N LYS A 259 -10.46 -7.78 -12.56
CA LYS A 259 -10.73 -6.48 -11.96
C LYS A 259 -12.21 -6.38 -11.60
N GLY A 260 -12.51 -6.12 -10.33
CA GLY A 260 -13.87 -5.75 -9.92
C GLY A 260 -14.21 -4.31 -10.33
N SER A 261 -15.42 -3.90 -10.04
CA SER A 261 -15.85 -2.51 -10.17
C SER A 261 -15.93 -1.89 -8.79
N PRO A 262 -15.18 -0.82 -8.50
CA PRO A 262 -15.24 -0.16 -7.19
C PRO A 262 -16.62 0.38 -6.91
N GLY A 263 -16.97 0.42 -5.65
CA GLY A 263 -18.16 1.11 -5.16
C GLY A 263 -17.85 2.57 -4.81
N GLU A 264 -18.88 3.28 -4.40
CA GLU A 264 -18.78 4.65 -3.90
C GLU A 264 -19.44 4.74 -2.53
N ARG A 265 -18.79 5.43 -1.62
CA ARG A 265 -19.25 5.70 -0.26
C ARG A 265 -19.22 7.20 -0.02
N THR A 266 -20.32 7.75 0.44
CA THR A 266 -20.41 9.14 0.86
C THR A 266 -20.18 9.22 2.36
N ILE A 267 -19.14 9.94 2.78
CA ILE A 267 -18.85 10.25 4.16
C ILE A 267 -19.22 11.70 4.41
N THR A 268 -20.06 11.94 5.39
CA THR A 268 -20.45 13.30 5.81
C THR A 268 -19.85 13.59 7.18
N VAL A 269 -19.09 14.67 7.28
CA VAL A 269 -18.46 15.12 8.52
C VAL A 269 -19.03 16.48 8.97
N ASP A 270 -19.01 16.73 10.27
CA ASP A 270 -19.33 18.04 10.84
C ASP A 270 -18.15 19.02 10.72
N LYS A 271 -18.30 20.22 11.25
CA LYS A 271 -17.25 21.27 11.22
C LYS A 271 -16.03 20.93 12.09
N GLU A 272 -16.23 20.08 13.06
CA GLU A 272 -15.23 19.57 13.96
C GLU A 272 -14.48 18.36 13.36
N GLY A 273 -14.92 17.86 12.18
CA GLY A 273 -14.30 16.73 11.49
C GLY A 273 -14.83 15.36 11.94
N ASN A 274 -15.89 15.31 12.79
CA ASN A 274 -16.48 14.05 13.21
C ASN A 274 -17.41 13.50 12.13
N THR A 275 -17.37 12.18 11.91
CA THR A 275 -18.25 11.49 10.96
C THR A 275 -19.71 11.51 11.46
N VAL A 276 -20.58 12.13 10.68
CA VAL A 276 -22.02 12.24 10.95
C VAL A 276 -22.80 11.10 10.30
N SER A 277 -22.46 10.77 9.05
CA SER A 277 -23.05 9.65 8.33
C SER A 277 -22.06 9.01 7.36
N VAL A 278 -22.25 7.72 7.10
CA VAL A 278 -21.54 6.94 6.09
C VAL A 278 -22.59 6.17 5.30
N GLU A 279 -22.67 6.41 4.00
CA GLU A 279 -23.65 5.78 3.11
C GLU A 279 -22.96 5.21 1.87
N ASP A 280 -23.11 3.91 1.64
CA ASP A 280 -22.66 3.30 0.39
C ASP A 280 -23.66 3.66 -0.74
N THR A 281 -23.24 4.58 -1.61
CA THR A 281 -24.08 5.08 -2.72
C THR A 281 -24.03 4.17 -3.94
N VAL A 282 -22.90 3.50 -4.15
CA VAL A 282 -22.71 2.46 -5.18
C VAL A 282 -22.04 1.25 -4.52
N ALA A 283 -22.65 0.09 -4.65
CA ALA A 283 -22.06 -1.14 -4.13
C ALA A 283 -20.86 -1.60 -4.98
N ALA A 284 -19.74 -1.93 -4.33
CA ALA A 284 -18.60 -2.55 -4.99
C ALA A 284 -18.99 -3.92 -5.57
N ARG A 285 -18.53 -4.24 -6.78
CA ARG A 285 -18.78 -5.51 -7.44
C ARG A 285 -17.47 -6.26 -7.64
N ALA A 286 -17.34 -7.46 -7.06
CA ALA A 286 -16.16 -8.31 -7.24
C ALA A 286 -15.93 -8.66 -8.72
N GLY A 287 -14.67 -8.90 -9.07
CA GLY A 287 -14.28 -9.41 -10.38
C GLY A 287 -14.79 -10.85 -10.61
N ASP A 288 -14.79 -11.25 -11.86
CA ASP A 288 -15.28 -12.57 -12.27
C ASP A 288 -14.24 -13.66 -11.91
N THR A 289 -14.74 -14.88 -11.71
CA THR A 289 -13.87 -16.07 -11.51
C THR A 289 -13.34 -16.55 -12.86
N VAL A 290 -12.04 -16.77 -12.93
CA VAL A 290 -11.36 -17.39 -14.09
C VAL A 290 -11.04 -18.84 -13.77
N ALA A 291 -11.70 -19.78 -14.45
CA ALA A 291 -11.42 -21.19 -14.34
C ALA A 291 -10.42 -21.60 -15.43
N LEU A 292 -9.28 -22.15 -15.03
CA LEU A 292 -8.26 -22.66 -15.95
C LEU A 292 -8.54 -24.13 -16.31
N THR A 293 -7.92 -24.59 -17.40
CA THR A 293 -7.89 -26.03 -17.74
C THR A 293 -6.83 -26.78 -16.94
N LEU A 294 -6.03 -26.08 -16.14
CA LEU A 294 -4.96 -26.63 -15.33
C LEU A 294 -5.50 -27.65 -14.34
N ASP A 295 -4.80 -28.77 -14.21
CA ASP A 295 -4.99 -29.78 -13.17
C ASP A 295 -3.93 -29.58 -12.11
N GLY A 296 -4.35 -29.08 -10.93
CA GLY A 296 -3.43 -28.70 -9.85
C GLY A 296 -2.55 -29.87 -9.37
N GLY A 297 -3.12 -31.09 -9.32
CA GLY A 297 -2.38 -32.28 -8.93
C GLY A 297 -1.31 -32.66 -9.95
N LEU A 298 -1.64 -32.59 -11.23
CA LEU A 298 -0.69 -32.90 -12.31
C LEU A 298 0.42 -31.83 -12.37
N GLN A 299 0.06 -30.55 -12.20
CA GLN A 299 1.02 -29.45 -12.16
C GLN A 299 2.03 -29.65 -11.01
N ALA A 300 1.55 -29.90 -9.80
CA ALA A 300 2.42 -30.16 -8.66
C ALA A 300 3.36 -31.37 -8.91
N ALA A 301 2.83 -32.47 -9.40
CA ALA A 301 3.63 -33.66 -9.71
C ALA A 301 4.69 -33.39 -10.80
N ALA A 302 4.37 -32.57 -11.80
CA ALA A 302 5.32 -32.19 -12.85
C ALA A 302 6.46 -31.32 -12.31
N GLU A 303 6.15 -30.34 -11.47
CA GLU A 303 7.16 -29.48 -10.83
C GLU A 303 8.06 -30.27 -9.88
N ASP A 304 7.49 -31.14 -9.04
CA ASP A 304 8.25 -32.00 -8.15
C ASP A 304 9.19 -32.96 -8.93
N ALA A 305 8.72 -33.55 -10.02
CA ALA A 305 9.55 -34.36 -10.89
C ALA A 305 10.70 -33.58 -11.53
N LEU A 306 10.43 -32.36 -12.01
CA LEU A 306 11.50 -31.48 -12.54
C LEU A 306 12.51 -31.10 -11.46
N ALA A 307 12.05 -30.75 -10.27
CA ALA A 307 12.90 -30.40 -9.15
C ALA A 307 13.80 -31.58 -8.70
N GLU A 308 13.26 -32.81 -8.76
CA GLU A 308 14.01 -34.02 -8.41
C GLU A 308 15.02 -34.44 -9.48
N TYR A 309 14.60 -34.48 -10.75
CA TYR A 309 15.41 -35.14 -11.80
C TYR A 309 16.35 -34.18 -12.56
N VAL A 310 15.99 -32.90 -12.74
CA VAL A 310 16.85 -31.94 -13.46
C VAL A 310 18.24 -31.79 -12.85
N PRO A 311 18.41 -31.69 -11.52
CA PRO A 311 19.75 -31.60 -10.90
C PRO A 311 20.61 -32.87 -11.11
N GLN A 312 20.00 -33.99 -11.40
CA GLN A 312 20.72 -35.27 -11.61
C GLN A 312 21.29 -35.40 -13.02
N LEU A 313 20.89 -34.55 -13.94
CA LEU A 313 21.38 -34.55 -15.32
C LEU A 313 22.81 -33.99 -15.38
N ASN A 314 23.75 -34.77 -15.89
CA ASN A 314 25.08 -34.30 -16.17
C ASN A 314 25.05 -33.21 -17.23
N ASN A 315 25.52 -32.00 -16.93
CA ASN A 315 25.46 -30.77 -17.72
C ASN A 315 24.13 -29.98 -17.61
N SER A 316 23.35 -30.16 -16.57
CA SER A 316 22.17 -29.29 -16.36
C SER A 316 22.66 -27.86 -16.02
N THR A 317 22.63 -27.00 -17.01
CA THR A 317 23.03 -25.58 -16.88
C THR A 317 21.87 -24.69 -16.50
N GLY A 318 20.76 -25.24 -16.07
CA GLY A 318 19.78 -24.29 -15.56
C GLY A 318 18.32 -24.56 -15.75
N GLY A 319 17.85 -25.74 -16.02
CA GLY A 319 16.42 -25.93 -15.96
C GLY A 319 15.85 -27.03 -16.83
N GLY A 320 14.61 -27.36 -16.58
CA GLY A 320 13.77 -28.25 -17.37
C GLY A 320 12.40 -27.62 -17.55
N ALA A 321 11.66 -28.10 -18.53
CA ALA A 321 10.28 -27.73 -18.74
C ALA A 321 9.46 -28.98 -19.08
N ALA A 322 8.24 -29.04 -18.63
CA ALA A 322 7.26 -30.05 -18.97
C ALA A 322 5.93 -29.37 -19.32
N VAL A 323 5.22 -29.92 -20.29
CA VAL A 323 3.88 -29.47 -20.65
C VAL A 323 3.00 -30.69 -20.87
N ALA A 324 1.84 -30.72 -20.26
CA ALA A 324 0.83 -31.71 -20.47
C ALA A 324 -0.41 -31.11 -21.13
N ILE A 325 -0.86 -31.69 -22.22
CA ILE A 325 -2.01 -31.22 -23.00
C ILE A 325 -2.99 -32.35 -23.18
N ASP A 326 -4.27 -32.10 -22.91
CA ASP A 326 -5.36 -33.00 -23.23
C ASP A 326 -5.55 -33.08 -24.73
N VAL A 327 -5.32 -34.25 -25.31
CA VAL A 327 -5.40 -34.49 -26.77
C VAL A 327 -6.81 -34.36 -27.34
N HIS A 328 -7.84 -34.45 -26.51
CA HIS A 328 -9.23 -34.38 -26.93
C HIS A 328 -9.77 -32.94 -26.94
N THR A 329 -9.34 -32.13 -25.98
CA THR A 329 -9.84 -30.76 -25.80
C THR A 329 -8.84 -29.70 -26.24
N GLY A 330 -7.54 -30.05 -26.31
CA GLY A 330 -6.45 -29.12 -26.51
C GLY A 330 -6.14 -28.26 -25.25
N GLY A 331 -6.78 -28.55 -24.13
CA GLY A 331 -6.55 -27.83 -22.87
C GLY A 331 -5.18 -28.13 -22.29
N VAL A 332 -4.49 -27.11 -21.83
CA VAL A 332 -3.23 -27.26 -21.07
C VAL A 332 -3.58 -27.72 -19.67
N LEU A 333 -3.02 -28.84 -19.24
CA LEU A 333 -3.27 -29.46 -17.93
C LEU A 333 -2.13 -29.18 -16.94
N ALA A 334 -0.89 -29.01 -17.42
CA ALA A 334 0.28 -28.71 -16.61
C ALA A 334 1.36 -28.03 -17.46
#